data_60cd2228632414ceeb31b26b90c4fcf4
#
_entry.id   60cd2228632414ceeb31b26b90c4fcf4
#
_cell.length_a   1.000
_cell.length_b   1.000
_cell.length_c   1.000
_cell.angle_alpha   90.00
_cell.angle_beta   90.00
_cell.angle_gamma   90.00
#
_symmetry.space_group_name_H-M   'P 1'
#
loop_
_entity.id
_entity.type
_entity.pdbx_description
1 polymer ?
#
loop_
_entity_poly.entity_id
_entity_poly.type
_entity_poly.pdbx_seq_one_letter_code
_entity_poly.pdbx_strand_id
1 'polypeptide(L)'
;LPARMLNTIYINIFSTLVALAITIPLGIYCAVHKRSKSDNAVQVLSIVGYSIPVYIIALLFIWLFAVTLKLLPVFGMQTPGNNFTGFRAFLDKVYYMTLPVLVMTVGSLGGMTRYVRAAMIEALSMDYIRTARAKGLREKVVIYSHAWRNALLPVITVLIGWFISIFSGSLIIEQ
;
A
#
# COMPACT_ATOMS: atom_id res chain seq x y z
N LEU A 1 27.28 3.61 -2.79
CA LEU A 1 26.22 3.02 -3.65
C LEU A 1 25.41 1.92 -2.95
N PRO A 2 25.98 0.82 -2.41
CA PRO A 2 25.17 -0.28 -1.87
C PRO A 2 24.29 0.11 -0.67
N ALA A 3 24.75 1.02 0.21
CA ALA A 3 23.97 1.44 1.37
C ALA A 3 22.70 2.25 0.98
N ARG A 4 22.78 3.08 -0.06
CA ARG A 4 21.61 3.84 -0.57
C ARG A 4 20.59 2.91 -1.20
N MET A 5 21.03 1.95 -2.01
CA MET A 5 20.15 0.94 -2.60
C MET A 5 19.41 0.13 -1.53
N LEU A 6 20.08 -0.31 -0.49
CA LEU A 6 19.44 -1.02 0.63
C LEU A 6 18.37 -0.17 1.31
N ASN A 7 18.62 1.11 1.53
CA ASN A 7 17.63 2.00 2.12
C ASN A 7 16.38 2.15 1.24
N THR A 8 16.55 2.30 -0.07
CA THR A 8 15.44 2.35 -1.03
C THR A 8 14.63 1.05 -1.02
N ILE A 9 15.30 -0.11 -0.99
CA ILE A 9 14.64 -1.41 -0.89
C ILE A 9 13.83 -1.52 0.41
N TYR A 10 14.39 -1.13 1.55
CA TYR A 10 13.66 -1.14 2.83
C TYR A 10 12.42 -0.25 2.78
N ILE A 11 12.55 1.01 2.32
CA ILE A 11 11.41 1.93 2.21
C ILE A 11 10.32 1.33 1.31
N ASN A 12 10.68 0.78 0.15
CA ASN A 12 9.72 0.19 -0.77
C ASN A 12 9.03 -1.06 -0.21
N ILE A 13 9.77 -1.94 0.46
CA ILE A 13 9.19 -3.14 1.10
C ILE A 13 8.21 -2.71 2.19
N PHE A 14 8.62 -1.83 3.11
CA PHE A 14 7.75 -1.40 4.21
C PHE A 14 6.53 -0.63 3.72
N SER A 15 6.68 0.28 2.75
CA SER A 15 5.55 1.01 2.18
C SER A 15 4.57 0.07 1.46
N THR A 16 5.08 -0.93 0.73
CA THR A 16 4.24 -1.93 0.07
C THR A 16 3.47 -2.78 1.09
N LEU A 17 4.12 -3.25 2.16
CA LEU A 17 3.46 -4.02 3.21
C LEU A 17 2.35 -3.21 3.90
N VAL A 18 2.62 -1.95 4.24
CA VAL A 18 1.63 -1.05 4.85
C VAL A 18 0.49 -0.77 3.87
N ALA A 19 0.81 -0.49 2.59
CA ALA A 19 -0.21 -0.29 1.57
C ALA A 19 -1.11 -1.51 1.41
N LEU A 20 -0.56 -2.73 1.35
CA LEU A 20 -1.32 -3.97 1.26
C LEU A 20 -2.20 -4.20 2.48
N ALA A 21 -1.68 -3.95 3.68
CA ALA A 21 -2.44 -4.09 4.92
C ALA A 21 -3.68 -3.19 4.96
N ILE A 22 -3.65 -2.05 4.27
CA ILE A 22 -4.77 -1.11 4.17
C ILE A 22 -5.65 -1.45 2.96
N THR A 23 -5.05 -1.65 1.78
CA THR A 23 -5.80 -1.76 0.51
C THR A 23 -6.54 -3.07 0.37
N ILE A 24 -6.01 -4.17 0.92
CA ILE A 24 -6.69 -5.48 0.85
C ILE A 24 -8.03 -5.43 1.59
N PRO A 25 -8.10 -5.11 2.89
CA PRO A 25 -9.38 -5.08 3.59
C PRO A 25 -10.32 -4.00 3.02
N LEU A 26 -9.77 -2.84 2.62
CA LEU A 26 -10.56 -1.76 2.05
C LEU A 26 -11.14 -2.14 0.67
N GLY A 27 -10.37 -2.78 -0.20
CA GLY A 27 -10.81 -3.26 -1.50
C GLY A 27 -11.86 -4.36 -1.39
N ILE A 28 -11.68 -5.32 -0.46
CA ILE A 28 -12.68 -6.36 -0.15
C ILE A 28 -13.97 -5.71 0.34
N TYR A 29 -13.88 -4.79 1.31
CA TYR A 29 -15.03 -4.07 1.84
C TYR A 29 -15.81 -3.34 0.73
N CYS A 30 -15.12 -2.59 -0.13
CA CYS A 30 -15.73 -1.88 -1.26
C CYS A 30 -16.37 -2.83 -2.28
N ALA A 31 -15.81 -4.00 -2.53
CA ALA A 31 -16.37 -4.99 -3.43
C ALA A 31 -17.66 -5.61 -2.89
N VAL A 32 -17.66 -5.95 -1.60
CA VAL A 32 -18.84 -6.52 -0.92
C VAL A 32 -19.98 -5.50 -0.85
N HIS A 33 -19.66 -4.22 -0.60
CA HIS A 33 -20.65 -3.12 -0.54
C HIS A 33 -20.68 -2.31 -1.84
N LYS A 34 -20.56 -2.98 -2.98
CA LYS A 34 -20.56 -2.36 -4.31
C LYS A 34 -21.71 -1.36 -4.49
N ARG A 35 -21.38 -0.16 -5.00
CA ARG A 35 -22.31 0.97 -5.22
C ARG A 35 -22.89 1.60 -3.96
N SER A 36 -22.40 1.26 -2.77
CA SER A 36 -22.76 1.98 -1.54
C SER A 36 -22.10 3.38 -1.52
N LYS A 37 -22.58 4.25 -0.61
CA LYS A 37 -21.98 5.58 -0.42
C LYS A 37 -20.49 5.48 -0.01
N SER A 38 -20.14 4.52 0.84
CA SER A 38 -18.77 4.25 1.25
C SER A 38 -17.90 3.78 0.09
N ASP A 39 -18.38 2.86 -0.73
CA ASP A 39 -17.68 2.42 -1.94
C ASP A 39 -17.42 3.58 -2.89
N ASN A 40 -18.43 4.38 -3.19
CA ASN A 40 -18.30 5.53 -4.07
C ASN A 40 -17.30 6.57 -3.50
N ALA A 41 -17.36 6.86 -2.20
CA ALA A 41 -16.42 7.77 -1.55
C ALA A 41 -14.96 7.26 -1.67
N VAL A 42 -14.72 5.98 -1.39
CA VAL A 42 -13.39 5.37 -1.54
C VAL A 42 -12.92 5.41 -2.99
N GLN A 43 -13.80 5.17 -3.97
CA GLN A 43 -13.44 5.27 -5.39
C GLN A 43 -13.05 6.69 -5.79
N VAL A 44 -13.81 7.71 -5.36
CA VAL A 44 -13.49 9.12 -5.64
C VAL A 44 -12.15 9.50 -5.00
N LEU A 45 -11.95 9.18 -3.71
CA LEU A 45 -10.69 9.45 -3.01
C LEU A 45 -9.51 8.72 -3.67
N SER A 46 -9.72 7.49 -4.14
CA SER A 46 -8.71 6.72 -4.87
C SER A 46 -8.32 7.38 -6.18
N ILE A 47 -9.29 7.91 -6.94
CA ILE A 47 -9.02 8.62 -8.20
C ILE A 47 -8.26 9.92 -7.90
N VAL A 48 -8.71 10.72 -6.96
CA VAL A 48 -8.03 11.96 -6.56
C VAL A 48 -6.61 11.67 -6.10
N GLY A 49 -6.42 10.71 -5.20
CA GLY A 49 -5.10 10.34 -4.68
C GLY A 49 -4.14 9.84 -5.77
N TYR A 50 -4.63 9.05 -6.72
CA TYR A 50 -3.82 8.57 -7.85
C TYR A 50 -3.48 9.66 -8.86
N SER A 51 -4.33 10.70 -8.99
CA SER A 51 -4.11 11.82 -9.91
C SER A 51 -3.07 12.83 -9.40
N ILE A 52 -2.79 12.82 -8.11
CA ILE A 52 -1.79 13.71 -7.52
C ILE A 52 -0.40 13.09 -7.70
N PRO A 53 0.54 13.78 -8.37
CA PRO A 53 1.92 13.30 -8.46
C PRO A 53 2.54 13.06 -7.08
N VAL A 54 3.24 11.96 -6.91
CA VAL A 54 3.76 11.52 -5.60
C VAL A 54 4.69 12.55 -4.95
N TYR A 55 5.42 13.32 -5.75
CA TYR A 55 6.29 14.39 -5.22
C TYR A 55 5.49 15.53 -4.57
N ILE A 56 4.26 15.82 -5.03
CA ILE A 56 3.38 16.81 -4.38
C ILE A 56 2.93 16.30 -3.02
N ILE A 57 2.56 15.02 -2.92
CA ILE A 57 2.23 14.36 -1.65
C ILE A 57 3.45 14.44 -0.71
N ALA A 58 4.65 14.18 -1.23
CA ALA A 58 5.88 14.27 -0.45
C ALA A 58 6.11 15.68 0.11
N LEU A 59 5.98 16.72 -0.71
CA LEU A 59 6.14 18.11 -0.29
C LEU A 59 5.11 18.51 0.77
N LEU A 60 3.84 18.11 0.60
CA LEU A 60 2.79 18.38 1.58
C LEU A 60 3.07 17.68 2.91
N PHE A 61 3.56 16.44 2.89
CA PHE A 61 3.87 15.69 4.10
C PHE A 61 5.11 16.24 4.81
N ILE A 62 6.16 16.63 4.06
CA ILE A 62 7.32 17.31 4.61
C ILE A 62 6.88 18.62 5.27
N TRP A 63 6.11 19.46 4.58
CA TRP A 63 5.63 20.72 5.12
C TRP A 63 4.80 20.50 6.40
N LEU A 64 3.87 19.55 6.38
CA LEU A 64 2.99 19.28 7.51
C LEU A 64 3.74 18.63 8.69
N PHE A 65 4.39 17.49 8.46
CA PHE A 65 4.94 16.66 9.55
C PHE A 65 6.33 17.08 10.00
N ALA A 66 7.16 17.61 9.09
CA ALA A 66 8.52 17.97 9.44
C ALA A 66 8.69 19.46 9.74
N VAL A 67 8.06 20.35 8.97
CA VAL A 67 8.22 21.80 9.15
C VAL A 67 7.23 22.36 10.18
N THR A 68 5.93 22.08 10.01
CA THR A 68 4.87 22.66 10.85
C THR A 68 4.75 21.94 12.18
N LEU A 69 4.55 20.64 12.18
CA LEU A 69 4.37 19.83 13.39
C LEU A 69 5.70 19.43 14.05
N LYS A 70 6.81 19.46 13.33
CA LYS A 70 8.15 19.08 13.79
C LYS A 70 8.19 17.67 14.42
N LEU A 71 7.38 16.76 13.91
CA LEU A 71 7.23 15.38 14.41
C LEU A 71 8.20 14.41 13.74
N LEU A 72 8.55 14.65 12.47
CA LEU A 72 9.37 13.74 11.67
C LEU A 72 10.54 14.48 11.04
N PRO A 73 11.66 13.78 10.80
CA PRO A 73 12.85 14.38 10.17
C PRO A 73 12.62 14.61 8.67
N VAL A 74 13.24 15.68 8.14
CA VAL A 74 13.19 15.99 6.70
C VAL A 74 14.13 15.11 5.89
N PHE A 75 15.33 14.81 6.43
CA PHE A 75 16.39 14.06 5.74
C PHE A 75 17.05 13.06 6.67
N GLY A 76 17.82 12.14 6.03
CA GLY A 76 18.64 11.16 6.74
C GLY A 76 17.96 9.82 6.90
N MET A 77 18.72 8.87 7.42
CA MET A 77 18.27 7.51 7.74
C MET A 77 18.61 7.12 9.19
N GLN A 78 19.25 8.04 9.92
CA GLN A 78 19.64 7.89 11.32
C GLN A 78 19.98 9.26 11.93
N THR A 79 19.97 9.36 13.24
CA THR A 79 20.31 10.59 13.96
C THR A 79 21.81 10.90 13.78
N PRO A 80 22.15 12.10 13.24
CA PRO A 80 23.55 12.49 13.05
C PRO A 80 24.33 12.50 14.37
N GLY A 81 25.57 11.95 14.34
CA GLY A 81 26.46 11.92 15.50
C GLY A 81 26.16 10.85 16.55
N ASN A 82 25.12 10.06 16.41
CA ASN A 82 24.78 8.96 17.30
C ASN A 82 25.07 7.59 16.65
N ASN A 83 25.88 6.79 17.30
CA ASN A 83 26.14 5.39 16.93
C ASN A 83 25.28 4.46 17.80
N PHE A 84 23.95 4.52 17.60
CA PHE A 84 23.06 3.59 18.28
C PHE A 84 23.33 2.15 17.84
N THR A 85 23.21 1.20 18.79
CA THR A 85 23.34 -0.24 18.52
C THR A 85 22.09 -0.98 18.97
N GLY A 86 21.86 -2.16 18.43
CA GLY A 86 20.73 -3.01 18.80
C GLY A 86 19.37 -2.38 18.53
N PHE A 87 18.44 -2.53 19.47
CA PHE A 87 17.05 -2.11 19.32
C PHE A 87 16.87 -0.59 19.14
N ARG A 88 17.74 0.22 19.76
CA ARG A 88 17.69 1.68 19.59
C ARG A 88 18.04 2.10 18.17
N ALA A 89 19.02 1.46 17.54
CA ALA A 89 19.36 1.71 16.14
C ALA A 89 18.19 1.36 15.20
N PHE A 90 17.46 0.28 15.50
CA PHE A 90 16.27 -0.10 14.75
C PHE A 90 15.16 0.96 14.87
N LEU A 91 14.85 1.41 16.09
CA LEU A 91 13.82 2.45 16.31
C LEU A 91 14.19 3.77 15.64
N ASP A 92 15.46 4.18 15.71
CA ASP A 92 15.96 5.39 15.04
C ASP A 92 15.75 5.29 13.52
N LYS A 93 16.12 4.16 12.94
CA LYS A 93 15.90 3.91 11.50
C LYS A 93 14.42 3.93 11.11
N VAL A 94 13.54 3.31 11.89
CA VAL A 94 12.09 3.34 11.67
C VAL A 94 11.56 4.76 11.72
N TYR A 95 12.01 5.57 12.69
CA TYR A 95 11.62 6.98 12.81
C TYR A 95 11.97 7.78 11.54
N TYR A 96 13.19 7.64 11.01
CA TYR A 96 13.61 8.31 9.77
C TYR A 96 12.91 7.78 8.53
N MET A 97 12.54 6.50 8.50
CA MET A 97 11.83 5.89 7.38
C MET A 97 10.32 6.22 7.38
N THR A 98 9.75 6.68 8.49
CA THR A 98 8.30 6.88 8.63
C THR A 98 7.74 7.82 7.57
N LEU A 99 8.35 8.97 7.35
CA LEU A 99 7.85 9.95 6.38
C LEU A 99 7.89 9.42 4.93
N PRO A 100 9.01 8.90 4.41
CA PRO A 100 9.06 8.26 3.10
C PRO A 100 8.06 7.10 2.94
N VAL A 101 7.94 6.25 3.95
CA VAL A 101 7.00 5.12 3.92
C VAL A 101 5.55 5.61 3.84
N LEU A 102 5.17 6.63 4.61
CA LEU A 102 3.83 7.23 4.54
C LEU A 102 3.53 7.81 3.16
N VAL A 103 4.47 8.57 2.58
CA VAL A 103 4.31 9.17 1.24
C VAL A 103 4.10 8.09 0.19
N MET A 104 4.97 7.07 0.15
CA MET A 104 4.89 5.97 -0.82
C MET A 104 3.63 5.13 -0.63
N THR A 105 3.24 4.90 0.62
CA THR A 105 1.99 4.21 0.95
C THR A 105 0.79 4.96 0.38
N VAL A 106 0.63 6.24 0.72
CA VAL A 106 -0.51 7.06 0.27
C VAL A 106 -0.56 7.13 -1.25
N GLY A 107 0.59 7.29 -1.93
CA GLY A 107 0.68 7.29 -3.38
C GLY A 107 0.18 6.01 -4.04
N SER A 108 0.32 4.85 -3.36
CA SER A 108 -0.10 3.55 -3.89
C SER A 108 -1.52 3.14 -3.50
N LEU A 109 -2.11 3.73 -2.43
CA LEU A 109 -3.42 3.31 -1.92
C LEU A 109 -4.52 3.32 -2.99
N GLY A 110 -4.60 4.38 -3.79
CA GLY A 110 -5.67 4.57 -4.77
C GLY A 110 -5.69 3.48 -5.85
N GLY A 111 -4.55 3.24 -6.48
CA GLY A 111 -4.41 2.23 -7.53
C GLY A 111 -4.66 0.83 -7.02
N MET A 112 -4.03 0.47 -5.89
CA MET A 112 -4.11 -0.86 -5.32
C MET A 112 -5.52 -1.20 -4.80
N THR A 113 -6.18 -0.27 -4.11
CA THR A 113 -7.55 -0.47 -3.61
C THR A 113 -8.52 -0.75 -4.75
N ARG A 114 -8.43 0.02 -5.85
CA ARG A 114 -9.25 -0.20 -7.05
C ARG A 114 -9.00 -1.55 -7.68
N TYR A 115 -7.74 -1.98 -7.71
CA TYR A 115 -7.37 -3.25 -8.29
C TYR A 115 -7.91 -4.44 -7.47
N VAL A 116 -7.69 -4.44 -6.15
CA VAL A 116 -8.25 -5.46 -5.23
C VAL A 116 -9.78 -5.49 -5.32
N ARG A 117 -10.42 -4.31 -5.35
CA ARG A 117 -11.87 -4.21 -5.52
C ARG A 117 -12.35 -4.84 -6.83
N ALA A 118 -11.68 -4.56 -7.95
CA ALA A 118 -12.06 -5.11 -9.25
C ALA A 118 -11.93 -6.64 -9.27
N ALA A 119 -10.80 -7.18 -8.82
CA ALA A 119 -10.58 -8.61 -8.70
C ALA A 119 -11.62 -9.31 -7.80
N MET A 120 -11.98 -8.68 -6.68
CA MET A 120 -13.00 -9.19 -5.78
C MET A 120 -14.40 -9.16 -6.40
N ILE A 121 -14.78 -8.10 -7.13
CA ILE A 121 -16.08 -8.02 -7.82
C ILE A 121 -16.18 -9.13 -8.87
N GLU A 122 -15.11 -9.36 -9.63
CA GLU A 122 -15.06 -10.43 -10.61
C GLU A 122 -15.24 -11.79 -9.93
N ALA A 123 -14.46 -12.08 -8.90
CA ALA A 123 -14.55 -13.34 -8.15
C ALA A 123 -15.95 -13.56 -7.55
N LEU A 124 -16.58 -12.52 -6.97
CA LEU A 124 -17.92 -12.59 -6.38
C LEU A 124 -19.04 -12.83 -7.42
N SER A 125 -18.78 -12.55 -8.70
CA SER A 125 -19.74 -12.76 -9.79
C SER A 125 -19.73 -14.18 -10.37
N MET A 126 -18.77 -15.01 -10.01
CA MET A 126 -18.58 -16.35 -10.55
C MET A 126 -19.59 -17.38 -10.03
N ASP A 127 -19.88 -18.40 -10.83
CA ASP A 127 -20.89 -19.43 -10.52
C ASP A 127 -20.57 -20.27 -9.29
N TYR A 128 -19.27 -20.48 -8.97
CA TYR A 128 -18.89 -21.20 -7.74
C TYR A 128 -19.30 -20.44 -6.48
N ILE A 129 -19.43 -19.11 -6.53
CA ILE A 129 -19.95 -18.30 -5.42
C ILE A 129 -21.46 -18.53 -5.24
N ARG A 130 -22.21 -18.59 -6.36
CA ARG A 130 -23.64 -18.94 -6.31
C ARG A 130 -23.85 -20.32 -5.71
N THR A 131 -23.03 -21.30 -6.12
CA THR A 131 -23.05 -22.65 -5.57
C THR A 131 -22.72 -22.67 -4.07
N ALA A 132 -21.73 -21.92 -3.62
CA ALA A 132 -21.38 -21.82 -2.21
C ALA A 132 -22.51 -21.24 -1.36
N ARG A 133 -23.20 -20.19 -1.85
CA ARG A 133 -24.37 -19.62 -1.19
C ARG A 133 -25.58 -20.58 -1.20
N ALA A 134 -25.82 -21.29 -2.31
CA ALA A 134 -26.87 -22.31 -2.41
C ALA A 134 -26.69 -23.48 -1.42
N LYS A 135 -25.43 -23.80 -1.08
CA LYS A 135 -25.05 -24.77 -0.03
C LYS A 135 -25.25 -24.25 1.39
N GLY A 136 -25.72 -23.03 1.59
CA GLY A 136 -25.98 -22.43 2.90
C GLY A 136 -24.71 -22.00 3.66
N LEU A 137 -23.57 -21.80 2.99
CA LEU A 137 -22.35 -21.36 3.64
C LEU A 137 -22.51 -19.93 4.17
N ARG A 138 -21.90 -19.66 5.35
CA ARG A 138 -21.90 -18.33 5.95
C ARG A 138 -21.21 -17.33 5.01
N GLU A 139 -21.77 -16.11 4.88
CA GLU A 139 -21.27 -15.09 3.95
C GLU A 139 -19.76 -14.77 4.16
N LYS A 140 -19.27 -14.76 5.41
CA LYS A 140 -17.82 -14.62 5.68
C LYS A 140 -16.98 -15.71 5.01
N VAL A 141 -17.44 -16.96 5.00
CA VAL A 141 -16.75 -18.07 4.34
C VAL A 141 -16.77 -17.90 2.82
N VAL A 142 -17.91 -17.48 2.28
CA VAL A 142 -18.04 -17.17 0.84
C VAL A 142 -17.08 -16.07 0.42
N ILE A 143 -17.00 -14.98 1.18
CA ILE A 143 -16.14 -13.83 0.87
C ILE A 143 -14.66 -14.21 0.99
N TYR A 144 -14.22 -14.72 2.14
CA TYR A 144 -12.79 -14.89 2.42
C TYR A 144 -12.21 -16.21 1.91
N SER A 145 -12.95 -17.33 2.01
CA SER A 145 -12.43 -18.64 1.62
C SER A 145 -12.68 -18.96 0.14
N HIS A 146 -13.72 -18.40 -0.46
CA HIS A 146 -14.04 -18.66 -1.87
C HIS A 146 -13.69 -17.47 -2.77
N ALA A 147 -14.23 -16.27 -2.54
CA ALA A 147 -13.99 -15.14 -3.42
C ALA A 147 -12.57 -14.59 -3.29
N TRP A 148 -12.11 -14.24 -2.08
CA TRP A 148 -10.79 -13.67 -1.87
C TRP A 148 -9.65 -14.61 -2.29
N ARG A 149 -9.75 -15.89 -1.99
CA ARG A 149 -8.75 -16.87 -2.39
C ARG A 149 -8.55 -16.92 -3.91
N ASN A 150 -9.62 -16.77 -4.69
CA ASN A 150 -9.52 -16.72 -6.14
C ASN A 150 -9.10 -15.35 -6.66
N ALA A 151 -9.53 -14.27 -6.02
CA ALA A 151 -9.10 -12.90 -6.34
C ALA A 151 -7.62 -12.66 -6.05
N LEU A 152 -6.98 -13.47 -5.19
CA LEU A 152 -5.54 -13.38 -4.90
C LEU A 152 -4.66 -13.59 -6.14
N LEU A 153 -5.03 -14.47 -7.06
CA LEU A 153 -4.22 -14.78 -8.23
C LEU A 153 -3.93 -13.53 -9.09
N PRO A 154 -4.93 -12.78 -9.58
CA PRO A 154 -4.67 -11.55 -10.32
C PRO A 154 -4.00 -10.48 -9.44
N VAL A 155 -4.31 -10.40 -8.15
CA VAL A 155 -3.67 -9.44 -7.23
C VAL A 155 -2.17 -9.73 -7.09
N ILE A 156 -1.78 -10.99 -6.89
CA ILE A 156 -0.36 -11.40 -6.81
C ILE A 156 0.37 -11.11 -8.11
N THR A 157 -0.25 -11.34 -9.26
CA THR A 157 0.37 -11.06 -10.57
C THR A 157 0.76 -9.59 -10.71
N VAL A 158 -0.11 -8.67 -10.30
CA VAL A 158 0.19 -7.23 -10.29
C VAL A 158 1.27 -6.87 -9.27
N LEU A 159 1.22 -7.51 -8.09
CA LEU A 159 2.25 -7.31 -7.06
C LEU A 159 3.64 -7.74 -7.54
N ILE A 160 3.77 -8.85 -8.25
CA ILE A 160 5.05 -9.29 -8.82
C ILE A 160 5.60 -8.22 -9.78
N GLY A 161 4.75 -7.64 -10.65
CA GLY A 161 5.14 -6.53 -11.52
C GLY A 161 5.66 -5.31 -10.75
N TRP A 162 5.05 -5.00 -9.63
CA TRP A 162 5.50 -3.91 -8.75
C TRP A 162 6.82 -4.23 -8.06
N PHE A 163 7.01 -5.45 -7.57
CA PHE A 163 8.29 -5.89 -7.01
C PHE A 163 9.45 -5.76 -8.01
N ILE A 164 9.23 -6.11 -9.26
CA ILE A 164 10.23 -5.94 -10.31
C ILE A 164 10.55 -4.45 -10.54
N SER A 165 9.55 -3.57 -10.50
CA SER A 165 9.75 -2.13 -10.68
C SER A 165 10.56 -1.48 -9.54
N ILE A 166 10.55 -2.04 -8.34
CA ILE A 166 11.38 -1.60 -7.21
C ILE A 166 12.87 -1.65 -7.56
N PHE A 167 13.29 -2.69 -8.26
CA PHE A 167 14.69 -2.85 -8.70
C PHE A 167 15.02 -2.01 -9.94
N SER A 168 14.05 -1.80 -10.82
CA SER A 168 14.25 -1.02 -12.06
C SER A 168 14.37 0.49 -11.79
N GLY A 169 13.63 1.02 -10.79
CA GLY A 169 13.62 2.45 -10.46
C GLY A 169 14.96 2.98 -9.93
N SER A 170 15.75 2.16 -9.25
CA SER A 170 17.05 2.58 -8.70
C SER A 170 18.12 2.74 -9.79
N LEU A 171 18.03 2.00 -10.89
CA LEU A 171 19.00 2.08 -11.99
C LEU A 171 18.85 3.35 -12.86
N ILE A 172 17.66 3.94 -12.92
CA ILE A 172 17.38 5.13 -13.73
C ILE A 172 17.76 6.43 -12.99
N ILE A 173 17.75 6.43 -11.68
CA ILE A 173 18.05 7.62 -10.86
C ILE A 173 19.57 7.78 -10.61
N GLU A 174 20.37 6.76 -10.88
CA GLU A 174 21.82 6.75 -10.63
C GLU A 174 22.68 7.11 -11.89
N GLN A 175 22.08 7.44 -13.00
CA GLN A 175 22.74 8.07 -14.16
C GLN A 175 22.60 9.58 -14.10
#